data_2553757851cf3cc23db171429df5aaf6
#
_entry.id   2553757851cf3cc23db171429df5aaf6
#
_cell.length_a   1.000
_cell.length_b   1.000
_cell.length_c   1.000
_cell.angle_alpha   90.00
_cell.angle_beta   90.00
_cell.angle_gamma   90.00
#
_symmetry.space_group_name_H-M   'P 1'
#
loop_
_entity.id
_entity.type
_entity.pdbx_description
1 polymer ?
#
loop_
_entity_poly.entity_id
_entity_poly.type
_entity_poly.pdbx_seq_one_letter_code
_entity_poly.pdbx_strand_id
1 'polypeptide(L)'
;MTITIHGIKNCDTMKKARAWLEAAGIAHDFHDYKSAGITPAQLQAWVQKAGWEALLNRAGTTFRKLPDDQKQGLDEAHAVALMLAQPSMIKRPVLTHGDKLIIGFDPARYSAA
;
A
#
# COMPACT_ATOMS: atom_id res chain seq x y z
N MET A 1 17.07 1.29 -10.97
CA MET A 1 15.81 1.92 -10.54
C MET A 1 15.76 1.98 -9.02
N THR A 2 15.21 3.05 -8.50
CA THR A 2 15.11 3.22 -7.06
C THR A 2 13.89 2.49 -6.52
N ILE A 3 14.05 1.81 -5.38
CA ILE A 3 12.93 1.23 -4.66
C ILE A 3 12.16 2.36 -3.97
N THR A 4 10.84 2.35 -4.09
CA THR A 4 9.98 3.26 -3.36
C THR A 4 9.08 2.46 -2.43
N ILE A 5 9.05 2.84 -1.15
CA ILE A 5 8.16 2.25 -0.17
C ILE A 5 7.05 3.25 0.15
N HIS A 6 5.80 2.82 -0.04
CA HIS A 6 4.62 3.68 0.11
C HIS A 6 3.86 3.29 1.37
N GLY A 7 3.39 4.26 2.10
CA GLY A 7 2.61 3.99 3.29
C GLY A 7 2.37 5.21 4.17
N ILE A 8 2.29 4.98 5.48
CA ILE A 8 2.05 6.02 6.48
C ILE A 8 3.20 6.03 7.48
N LYS A 9 3.66 7.23 7.84
CA LYS A 9 4.86 7.42 8.67
C LYS A 9 4.81 6.69 10.02
N ASN A 10 3.67 6.70 10.70
CA ASN A 10 3.53 6.17 12.06
C ASN A 10 2.90 4.77 12.11
N CYS A 11 3.26 3.91 11.18
CA CYS A 11 2.80 2.54 11.13
C CYS A 11 3.93 1.59 11.54
N ASP A 12 3.68 0.69 12.49
CA ASP A 12 4.71 -0.24 12.98
C ASP A 12 5.28 -1.11 11.86
N THR A 13 4.43 -1.61 10.98
CA THR A 13 4.89 -2.41 9.84
C THR A 13 5.77 -1.60 8.90
N MET A 14 5.44 -0.33 8.70
CA MET A 14 6.28 0.59 7.92
C MET A 14 7.65 0.78 8.55
N LYS A 15 7.69 0.97 9.87
CA LYS A 15 8.95 1.13 10.59
C LYS A 15 9.83 -0.11 10.46
N LYS A 16 9.23 -1.30 10.58
CA LYS A 16 9.94 -2.58 10.41
C LYS A 16 10.47 -2.73 8.99
N ALA A 17 9.67 -2.42 7.99
CA ALA A 17 10.07 -2.55 6.58
C ALA A 17 11.22 -1.62 6.24
N ARG A 18 11.14 -0.35 6.68
CA ARG A 18 12.20 0.62 6.43
C ARG A 18 13.48 0.25 7.15
N ALA A 19 13.39 -0.21 8.40
CA ALA A 19 14.54 -0.65 9.16
C ALA A 19 15.22 -1.84 8.49
N TRP A 20 14.44 -2.77 7.94
CA TRP A 20 14.97 -3.91 7.22
C TRP A 20 15.74 -3.48 5.98
N LEU A 21 15.18 -2.55 5.20
CA LEU A 21 15.84 -2.02 4.00
C LEU A 21 17.14 -1.31 4.35
N GLU A 22 17.15 -0.52 5.41
CA GLU A 22 18.36 0.18 5.88
C GLU A 22 19.42 -0.81 6.35
N ALA A 23 19.04 -1.83 7.12
CA ALA A 23 19.98 -2.85 7.61
C ALA A 23 20.57 -3.66 6.45
N ALA A 24 19.81 -3.86 5.39
CA ALA A 24 20.28 -4.58 4.20
C ALA A 24 21.12 -3.70 3.27
N GLY A 25 21.25 -2.41 3.57
CA GLY A 25 22.01 -1.47 2.74
C GLY A 25 21.29 -1.13 1.44
N ILE A 26 19.98 -1.25 1.39
CA ILE A 26 19.19 -1.00 0.18
C ILE A 26 18.68 0.44 0.19
N ALA A 27 19.12 1.24 -0.77
CA ALA A 27 18.65 2.60 -0.93
C ALA A 27 17.18 2.60 -1.37
N HIS A 28 16.37 3.47 -0.76
CA HIS A 28 14.94 3.54 -1.06
C HIS A 28 14.40 4.94 -0.76
N ASP A 29 13.30 5.29 -1.44
CA ASP A 29 12.53 6.49 -1.16
C ASP A 29 11.26 6.11 -0.37
N PHE A 30 10.80 7.04 0.45
CA PHE A 30 9.55 6.88 1.20
C PHE A 30 8.48 7.82 0.66
N HIS A 31 7.34 7.25 0.28
CA HIS A 31 6.18 8.01 -0.17
C HIS A 31 5.07 7.91 0.89
N ASP A 32 4.77 9.04 1.53
CA ASP A 32 3.74 9.08 2.58
C ASP A 32 2.38 9.38 1.96
N TYR A 33 1.44 8.45 2.08
CA TYR A 33 0.07 8.63 1.57
C TYR A 33 -0.64 9.84 2.16
N LYS A 34 -0.37 10.18 3.42
CA LYS A 34 -1.07 11.29 4.08
C LYS A 34 -0.60 12.65 3.60
N SER A 35 0.69 12.80 3.34
CA SER A 35 1.26 14.08 2.91
C SER A 35 1.26 14.24 1.40
N ALA A 36 1.54 13.18 0.66
CA ALA A 36 1.68 13.23 -0.80
C ALA A 36 0.49 12.65 -1.56
N GLY A 37 -0.39 11.89 -0.86
CA GLY A 37 -1.56 11.26 -1.49
C GLY A 37 -1.18 10.13 -2.44
N ILE A 38 -2.13 9.73 -3.25
CA ILE A 38 -1.94 8.74 -4.30
C ILE A 38 -2.76 9.17 -5.52
N THR A 39 -2.18 9.04 -6.71
CA THR A 39 -2.89 9.41 -7.94
C THR A 39 -3.78 8.25 -8.41
N PRO A 40 -4.90 8.56 -9.09
CA PRO A 40 -5.73 7.51 -9.68
C PRO A 40 -4.97 6.59 -10.64
N ALA A 41 -4.07 7.16 -11.45
CA ALA A 41 -3.28 6.38 -12.40
C ALA A 41 -2.37 5.38 -11.69
N GLN A 42 -1.72 5.79 -10.61
CA GLN A 42 -0.84 4.94 -9.82
C GLN A 42 -1.62 3.80 -9.17
N LEU A 43 -2.76 4.11 -8.56
CA LEU A 43 -3.60 3.09 -7.93
C LEU A 43 -4.15 2.10 -8.94
N GLN A 44 -4.58 2.58 -10.11
CA GLN A 44 -5.05 1.70 -11.19
C GLN A 44 -3.96 0.73 -11.65
N ALA A 45 -2.73 1.20 -11.79
CA ALA A 45 -1.61 0.34 -12.15
C ALA A 45 -1.38 -0.76 -11.11
N TRP A 46 -1.49 -0.43 -9.83
CA TRP A 46 -1.36 -1.40 -8.74
C TRP A 46 -2.51 -2.42 -8.75
N VAL A 47 -3.73 -1.94 -8.99
CA VAL A 47 -4.91 -2.81 -9.05
C VAL A 47 -4.78 -3.81 -10.21
N GLN A 48 -4.27 -3.37 -11.35
CA GLN A 48 -4.07 -4.27 -12.49
C GLN A 48 -3.03 -5.36 -12.20
N LYS A 49 -2.02 -5.05 -11.40
CA LYS A 49 -0.95 -6.01 -11.07
C LYS A 49 -1.35 -6.98 -9.96
N ALA A 50 -2.00 -6.49 -8.92
CA ALA A 50 -2.23 -7.26 -7.70
C ALA A 50 -3.70 -7.57 -7.44
N GLY A 51 -4.62 -6.83 -8.03
CA GLY A 51 -6.04 -6.90 -7.73
C GLY A 51 -6.42 -6.01 -6.56
N TRP A 52 -7.64 -5.48 -6.59
CA TRP A 52 -8.10 -4.55 -5.55
C TRP A 52 -8.24 -5.24 -4.18
N GLU A 53 -8.53 -6.53 -4.17
CA GLU A 53 -8.71 -7.29 -2.93
C GLU A 53 -7.41 -7.41 -2.15
N ALA A 54 -6.27 -7.52 -2.84
CA ALA A 54 -4.97 -7.58 -2.20
C ALA A 54 -4.54 -6.23 -1.65
N LEU A 55 -4.99 -5.13 -2.27
CA LEU A 55 -4.61 -3.77 -1.88
C LEU A 55 -5.47 -3.20 -0.75
N LEU A 56 -6.75 -3.56 -0.70
CA LEU A 56 -7.67 -2.99 0.28
C LEU A 56 -7.46 -3.60 1.66
N ASN A 57 -7.17 -2.75 2.65
CA ASN A 57 -6.98 -3.19 4.03
C ASN A 57 -8.33 -3.20 4.77
N ARG A 58 -9.00 -4.35 4.76
CA ARG A 58 -10.28 -4.54 5.43
C ARG A 58 -10.15 -4.70 6.94
N ALA A 59 -8.97 -5.04 7.42
CA ALA A 59 -8.72 -5.21 8.85
C ALA A 59 -8.39 -3.89 9.54
N GLY A 60 -8.10 -2.83 8.80
CA GLY A 60 -7.74 -1.54 9.35
C GLY A 60 -8.93 -0.80 9.95
N THR A 61 -8.64 0.10 10.88
CA THR A 61 -9.66 0.87 11.60
C THR A 61 -10.51 1.72 10.65
N THR A 62 -9.89 2.33 9.65
CA THR A 62 -10.61 3.20 8.71
C THR A 62 -11.69 2.44 7.95
N PHE A 63 -11.37 1.24 7.46
CA PHE A 63 -12.35 0.42 6.76
C PHE A 63 -13.44 -0.07 7.71
N ARG A 64 -13.05 -0.51 8.91
CA ARG A 64 -14.00 -1.07 9.90
C ARG A 64 -15.02 -0.05 10.35
N LYS A 65 -14.71 1.24 10.30
CA LYS A 65 -15.62 2.33 10.68
C LYS A 65 -16.60 2.71 9.58
N LEU A 66 -16.47 2.16 8.39
CA LEU A 66 -17.42 2.45 7.31
C LEU A 66 -18.81 1.91 7.65
N PRO A 67 -19.89 2.59 7.18
CA PRO A 67 -21.24 2.04 7.26
C PRO A 67 -21.32 0.67 6.57
N ASP A 68 -22.19 -0.21 7.06
CA ASP A 68 -22.30 -1.57 6.55
C ASP A 68 -22.64 -1.61 5.06
N ASP A 69 -23.47 -0.68 4.58
CA ASP A 69 -23.83 -0.61 3.17
C ASP A 69 -22.62 -0.30 2.27
N GLN A 70 -21.60 0.37 2.79
CA GLN A 70 -20.36 0.62 2.05
C GLN A 70 -19.39 -0.54 2.09
N LYS A 71 -19.55 -1.46 3.03
CA LYS A 71 -18.71 -2.66 3.14
C LYS A 71 -19.24 -3.83 2.32
N GLN A 72 -20.51 -3.80 1.95
CA GLN A 72 -21.16 -4.87 1.19
C GLN A 72 -21.12 -4.57 -0.31
N GLY A 73 -21.10 -5.64 -1.11
CA GLY A 73 -21.14 -5.51 -2.56
C GLY A 73 -19.95 -4.80 -3.15
N LEU A 74 -18.78 -4.92 -2.50
CA LEU A 74 -17.57 -4.28 -2.99
C LEU A 74 -17.14 -4.86 -4.34
N ASP A 75 -16.75 -3.97 -5.24
CA ASP A 75 -16.14 -4.31 -6.51
C ASP A 75 -14.92 -3.42 -6.72
N GLU A 76 -14.27 -3.56 -7.87
CA GLU A 76 -13.07 -2.79 -8.17
C GLU A 76 -13.33 -1.29 -8.12
N ALA A 77 -14.42 -0.83 -8.74
CA ALA A 77 -14.74 0.59 -8.82
C ALA A 77 -14.96 1.21 -7.42
N HIS A 78 -15.72 0.53 -6.58
CA HIS A 78 -15.97 1.00 -5.21
C HIS A 78 -14.70 0.97 -4.36
N ALA A 79 -13.92 -0.10 -4.47
CA ALA A 79 -12.68 -0.23 -3.71
C ALA A 79 -11.67 0.85 -4.10
N VAL A 80 -11.53 1.13 -5.38
CA VAL A 80 -10.63 2.18 -5.88
C VAL A 80 -11.09 3.54 -5.35
N ALA A 81 -12.39 3.83 -5.40
CA ALA A 81 -12.93 5.09 -4.91
C ALA A 81 -12.66 5.27 -3.40
N LEU A 82 -12.84 4.20 -2.61
CA LEU A 82 -12.55 4.24 -1.17
C LEU A 82 -11.07 4.48 -0.89
N MET A 83 -10.20 3.79 -1.61
CA MET A 83 -8.75 3.94 -1.41
C MET A 83 -8.25 5.32 -1.85
N LEU A 84 -8.83 5.92 -2.88
CA LEU A 84 -8.48 7.28 -3.30
C LEU A 84 -8.95 8.32 -2.30
N ALA A 85 -10.16 8.15 -1.77
CA ALA A 85 -10.70 9.07 -0.77
C ALA A 85 -9.96 8.96 0.57
N GLN A 86 -9.55 7.75 0.93
CA GLN A 86 -8.88 7.45 2.20
C GLN A 86 -7.68 6.54 1.94
N PRO A 87 -6.50 7.09 1.62
CA PRO A 87 -5.31 6.26 1.36
C PRO A 87 -4.91 5.34 2.51
N SER A 88 -5.36 5.64 3.74
CA SER A 88 -5.13 4.74 4.87
C SER A 88 -5.83 3.38 4.72
N MET A 89 -6.77 3.25 3.79
CA MET A 89 -7.39 1.97 3.45
C MET A 89 -6.53 1.10 2.53
N ILE A 90 -5.45 1.63 1.97
CA ILE A 90 -4.50 0.84 1.18
C ILE A 90 -3.58 0.10 2.14
N LYS A 91 -3.33 -1.17 1.89
CA LYS A 91 -2.38 -1.94 2.69
C LYS A 91 -1.00 -1.29 2.71
N ARG A 92 -0.30 -1.42 3.79
CA ARG A 92 1.01 -0.82 4.04
C ARG A 92 2.00 -1.87 4.53
N PRO A 93 3.23 -1.78 4.10
CA PRO A 93 3.75 -0.95 3.01
C PRO A 93 3.42 -1.52 1.63
N VAL A 94 3.51 -0.68 0.61
CA VAL A 94 3.53 -1.10 -0.78
C VAL A 94 4.90 -0.74 -1.34
N LEU A 95 5.67 -1.73 -1.74
CA LEU A 95 7.01 -1.52 -2.27
C LEU A 95 6.98 -1.68 -3.79
N THR A 96 7.54 -0.70 -4.48
CA THR A 96 7.67 -0.73 -5.93
C THR A 96 9.13 -0.65 -6.32
N HIS A 97 9.51 -1.45 -7.33
CA HIS A 97 10.86 -1.43 -7.90
C HIS A 97 10.76 -1.80 -9.38
N GLY A 98 10.74 -0.77 -10.23
CA GLY A 98 10.43 -0.98 -11.64
C GLY A 98 9.03 -1.55 -11.80
N ASP A 99 8.92 -2.69 -12.45
CA ASP A 99 7.64 -3.38 -12.65
C ASP A 99 7.22 -4.26 -11.47
N LYS A 100 8.07 -4.39 -10.47
CA LYS A 100 7.77 -5.23 -9.30
C LYS A 100 6.91 -4.49 -8.30
N LEU A 101 5.93 -5.20 -7.74
CA LEU A 101 5.02 -4.68 -6.74
C LEU A 101 4.90 -5.70 -5.61
N ILE A 102 5.24 -5.29 -4.39
CA ILE A 102 5.14 -6.14 -3.21
C ILE A 102 4.25 -5.46 -2.19
N ILE A 103 3.17 -6.13 -1.80
CA ILE A 103 2.21 -5.61 -0.81
C ILE A 103 2.50 -6.27 0.53
N GLY A 104 2.64 -5.45 1.57
CA GLY A 104 2.98 -5.90 2.91
C GLY A 104 4.49 -6.01 3.10
N PHE A 105 4.89 -6.34 4.33
CA PHE A 105 6.29 -6.52 4.66
C PHE A 105 6.63 -8.01 4.63
N ASP A 106 7.46 -8.39 3.69
CA ASP A 106 7.94 -9.76 3.51
C ASP A 106 9.42 -9.73 3.16
N PRO A 107 10.31 -9.98 4.13
CA PRO A 107 11.75 -9.92 3.90
C PRO A 107 12.23 -10.82 2.76
N ALA A 108 11.65 -12.01 2.61
CA ALA A 108 12.03 -12.94 1.55
C ALA A 108 11.72 -12.35 0.17
N ARG A 109 10.55 -11.74 0.01
CA ARG A 109 10.17 -11.09 -1.24
C ARG A 109 10.97 -9.82 -1.48
N TYR A 110 11.26 -9.07 -0.43
CA TYR A 110 12.09 -7.86 -0.53
C TYR A 110 13.50 -8.20 -1.00
N SER A 111 14.07 -9.31 -0.52
CA SER A 111 15.39 -9.75 -0.96
C SER A 111 15.41 -10.10 -2.45
N ALA A 112 14.28 -10.53 -3.02
CA ALA A 112 14.15 -10.89 -4.43
C ALA A 112 13.78 -9.68 -5.32
N ALA A 113 13.51 -8.54 -4.74
CA ALA A 113 13.05 -7.36 -5.48
C ALA A 113 14.15 -6.69 -6.34
#